data_edf0a5bd39ca92d0cc95c2b4a0684561
#
_entry.id   edf0a5bd39ca92d0cc95c2b4a0684561
#
_cell.length_a   1.000
_cell.length_b   1.000
_cell.length_c   1.000
_cell.angle_alpha   90.00
_cell.angle_beta   90.00
_cell.angle_gamma   90.00
#
_symmetry.space_group_name_H-M   'P 1'
#
loop_
_entity.id
_entity.type
_entity.pdbx_description
1 polymer ?
#
loop_
_entity_poly.entity_id
_entity_poly.type
_entity_poly.pdbx_seq_one_letter_code
_entity_poly.pdbx_strand_id
1 'polypeptide(L)'
;MESARKPSVIIVTPGTREANNGNWRTAQRWAGFLGPECDVIVQSAWQGEQADLLLALHARRSHASIAAFRAAHPRRPVIVALTGTDLYKDLPDDKQARDSLAIANKLIVLQDDAPRHIPFRWRRKCHVVFQSARILEPAVKPPDRLDCILVGHLRAEKDPLVAARALALIP
;
A
#
# COMPACT_ATOMS: atom_id res chain seq x y z
N MET A 1 -25.44 -5.19 -28.51
CA MET A 1 -24.45 -5.67 -27.53
C MET A 1 -24.46 -4.73 -26.35
N GLU A 2 -25.01 -5.15 -25.24
CA GLU A 2 -25.03 -4.36 -24.00
C GLU A 2 -23.57 -4.23 -23.55
N SER A 3 -23.06 -2.99 -23.45
CA SER A 3 -21.71 -2.74 -22.94
C SER A 3 -21.67 -3.26 -21.52
N ALA A 4 -20.86 -4.27 -21.25
CA ALA A 4 -20.69 -4.82 -19.92
C ALA A 4 -20.30 -3.68 -18.96
N ARG A 5 -21.05 -3.50 -17.89
CA ARG A 5 -20.77 -2.47 -16.86
C ARG A 5 -19.35 -2.69 -16.31
N LYS A 6 -18.54 -1.63 -16.27
CA LYS A 6 -17.24 -1.68 -15.61
C LYS A 6 -17.42 -2.05 -14.13
N PRO A 7 -16.56 -2.93 -13.58
CA PRO A 7 -16.57 -3.18 -12.15
C PRO A 7 -16.21 -1.94 -11.36
N SER A 8 -16.91 -1.71 -10.25
CA SER A 8 -16.65 -0.58 -9.35
C SER A 8 -15.67 -0.97 -8.25
N VAL A 9 -14.64 -0.15 -8.04
CA VAL A 9 -13.58 -0.36 -7.05
C VAL A 9 -13.49 0.84 -6.13
N ILE A 10 -13.58 0.61 -4.82
CA ILE A 10 -13.26 1.64 -3.83
C ILE A 10 -11.87 1.38 -3.28
N ILE A 11 -10.99 2.37 -3.41
CA ILE A 11 -9.67 2.36 -2.79
C ILE A 11 -9.73 3.20 -1.52
N VAL A 12 -9.56 2.55 -0.37
CA VAL A 12 -9.46 3.24 0.94
C VAL A 12 -7.99 3.39 1.31
N THR A 13 -7.58 4.60 1.67
CA THR A 13 -6.21 4.91 2.05
C THR A 13 -6.17 5.87 3.26
N PRO A 14 -5.33 5.62 4.30
CA PRO A 14 -5.25 6.50 5.46
C PRO A 14 -4.56 7.85 5.17
N GLY A 15 -4.10 8.07 3.95
CA GLY A 15 -3.58 9.34 3.48
C GLY A 15 -4.66 10.18 2.83
N THR A 16 -4.58 11.50 3.02
CA THR A 16 -5.41 12.44 2.29
C THR A 16 -4.63 13.09 1.14
N ARG A 17 -5.37 13.77 0.26
CA ARG A 17 -4.77 14.52 -0.86
C ARG A 17 -3.82 15.62 -0.35
N GLU A 18 -4.23 16.29 0.73
CA GLU A 18 -3.47 17.38 1.35
C GLU A 18 -2.20 16.87 2.03
N ALA A 19 -2.29 15.73 2.72
CA ALA A 19 -1.14 15.11 3.38
C ALA A 19 -0.14 14.55 2.37
N ASN A 20 -0.56 14.25 1.14
CA ASN A 20 0.25 13.81 0.00
C ASN A 20 1.32 12.76 0.37
N ASN A 21 0.99 11.86 1.27
CA ASN A 21 1.89 10.83 1.77
C ASN A 21 2.01 9.62 0.83
N GLY A 22 2.90 8.67 1.15
CA GLY A 22 3.15 7.48 0.33
C GLY A 22 1.90 6.65 0.04
N ASN A 23 1.00 6.51 1.02
CA ASN A 23 -0.23 5.74 0.83
C ASN A 23 -1.17 6.43 -0.19
N TRP A 24 -1.32 7.75 -0.08
CA TRP A 24 -2.10 8.51 -1.04
C TRP A 24 -1.53 8.40 -2.47
N ARG A 25 -0.21 8.55 -2.61
CA ARG A 25 0.47 8.40 -3.92
C ARG A 25 0.27 7.01 -4.52
N THR A 26 0.38 5.97 -3.70
CA THR A 26 0.11 4.59 -4.13
C THR A 26 -1.34 4.43 -4.57
N ALA A 27 -2.31 4.91 -3.78
CA ALA A 27 -3.72 4.81 -4.10
C ALA A 27 -4.06 5.52 -5.43
N GLN A 28 -3.57 6.75 -5.63
CA GLN A 28 -3.77 7.50 -6.86
C GLN A 28 -3.16 6.81 -8.08
N ARG A 29 -1.94 6.26 -7.93
CA ARG A 29 -1.29 5.55 -9.01
C ARG A 29 -2.03 4.29 -9.41
N TRP A 30 -2.49 3.51 -8.44
CA TRP A 30 -3.28 2.31 -8.70
C TRP A 30 -4.65 2.64 -9.28
N ALA A 31 -5.29 3.72 -8.83
CA ALA A 31 -6.53 4.21 -9.45
C ALA A 31 -6.32 4.55 -10.93
N GLY A 32 -5.19 5.18 -11.27
CA GLY A 32 -4.84 5.46 -12.67
C GLY A 32 -4.63 4.20 -13.52
N PHE A 33 -4.05 3.14 -12.96
CA PHE A 33 -3.90 1.86 -13.67
C PHE A 33 -5.22 1.10 -13.84
N LEU A 34 -6.09 1.17 -12.84
CA LEU A 34 -7.39 0.47 -12.86
C LEU A 34 -8.45 1.22 -13.68
N GLY A 35 -8.35 2.55 -13.79
CA GLY A 35 -9.37 3.41 -14.43
C GLY A 35 -9.77 3.03 -15.86
N PRO A 36 -8.89 2.50 -16.73
CA PRO A 36 -9.29 2.00 -18.04
C PRO A 36 -10.33 0.86 -17.96
N GLU A 37 -10.24 -0.02 -16.97
CA GLU A 37 -11.04 -1.23 -16.83
C GLU A 37 -12.11 -1.14 -15.73
N CYS A 38 -11.98 -0.21 -14.78
CA CYS A 38 -12.82 -0.11 -13.59
C CYS A 38 -13.27 1.32 -13.33
N ASP A 39 -14.44 1.46 -12.69
CA ASP A 39 -14.88 2.72 -12.08
C ASP A 39 -14.25 2.81 -10.67
N VAL A 40 -13.30 3.72 -10.50
CA VAL A 40 -12.47 3.78 -9.27
C VAL A 40 -12.75 5.03 -8.47
N ILE A 41 -13.05 4.86 -7.17
CA ILE A 41 -13.16 5.94 -6.19
C ILE A 41 -12.02 5.79 -5.17
N VAL A 42 -11.29 6.88 -4.88
CA VAL A 42 -10.24 6.94 -3.85
C VAL A 42 -10.71 7.83 -2.71
N GLN A 43 -10.72 7.28 -1.50
CA GLN A 43 -11.19 7.99 -0.30
C GLN A 43 -10.43 7.57 0.97
N SER A 44 -10.54 8.37 2.03
CA SER A 44 -9.85 8.09 3.29
C SER A 44 -10.55 7.03 4.14
N ALA A 45 -11.86 6.90 3.99
CA ALA A 45 -12.69 5.90 4.67
C ALA A 45 -13.87 5.53 3.78
N TRP A 46 -14.34 4.29 3.88
CA TRP A 46 -15.57 3.84 3.23
C TRP A 46 -16.79 4.46 3.93
N GLN A 47 -17.72 5.02 3.15
CA GLN A 47 -18.86 5.79 3.64
C GLN A 47 -20.22 5.14 3.32
N GLY A 48 -20.23 3.84 2.96
CA GLY A 48 -21.47 3.09 2.70
C GLY A 48 -21.80 2.89 1.21
N GLU A 49 -20.93 3.33 0.30
CA GLU A 49 -21.17 3.21 -1.14
C GLU A 49 -21.14 1.75 -1.58
N GLN A 50 -21.92 1.44 -2.59
CA GLN A 50 -21.91 0.17 -3.28
C GLN A 50 -20.65 0.02 -4.13
N ALA A 51 -19.95 -1.10 -4.01
CA ALA A 51 -18.82 -1.41 -4.89
C ALA A 51 -18.70 -2.92 -5.11
N ASP A 52 -18.08 -3.29 -6.22
CA ASP A 52 -17.79 -4.68 -6.53
C ASP A 52 -16.56 -5.20 -5.76
N LEU A 53 -15.64 -4.29 -5.34
CA LEU A 53 -14.43 -4.61 -4.61
C LEU A 53 -14.00 -3.45 -3.72
N LEU A 54 -13.51 -3.79 -2.51
CA LEU A 54 -12.76 -2.87 -1.66
C LEU A 54 -11.28 -3.21 -1.72
N LEU A 55 -10.44 -2.21 -2.06
CA LEU A 55 -8.98 -2.25 -1.96
C LEU A 55 -8.54 -1.29 -0.86
N ALA A 56 -8.10 -1.81 0.27
CA ALA A 56 -7.71 -1.01 1.43
C ALA A 56 -6.19 -1.00 1.60
N LEU A 57 -5.60 0.19 1.67
CA LEU A 57 -4.19 0.37 1.97
C LEU A 57 -4.01 0.52 3.49
N HIS A 58 -3.01 -0.17 4.05
CA HIS A 58 -2.64 -0.14 5.47
C HIS A 58 -3.64 -0.87 6.39
N ALA A 59 -3.34 -2.11 6.73
CA ALA A 59 -4.22 -3.03 7.45
C ALA A 59 -4.83 -2.45 8.74
N ARG A 60 -4.04 -1.79 9.61
CA ARG A 60 -4.53 -1.23 10.87
C ARG A 60 -5.39 0.01 10.67
N ARG A 61 -4.87 1.00 9.93
CA ARG A 61 -5.54 2.31 9.79
C ARG A 61 -6.82 2.25 8.97
N SER A 62 -6.93 1.29 8.05
CA SER A 62 -8.14 1.08 7.24
C SER A 62 -9.08 0.02 7.82
N HIS A 63 -8.78 -0.52 9.02
CA HIS A 63 -9.55 -1.62 9.62
C HIS A 63 -11.04 -1.32 9.74
N ALA A 64 -11.41 -0.13 10.19
CA ALA A 64 -12.82 0.26 10.35
C ALA A 64 -13.59 0.15 9.02
N SER A 65 -13.00 0.65 7.92
CA SER A 65 -13.58 0.56 6.58
C SER A 65 -13.65 -0.88 6.07
N ILE A 66 -12.60 -1.68 6.32
CA ILE A 66 -12.54 -3.11 5.95
C ILE A 66 -13.66 -3.88 6.64
N ALA A 67 -13.82 -3.70 7.96
CA ALA A 67 -14.84 -4.38 8.74
C ALA A 67 -16.25 -3.96 8.34
N ALA A 68 -16.50 -2.65 8.18
CA ALA A 68 -17.79 -2.12 7.79
C ALA A 68 -18.20 -2.56 6.38
N PHE A 69 -17.28 -2.51 5.42
CA PHE A 69 -17.54 -3.00 4.05
C PHE A 69 -17.87 -4.50 4.04
N ARG A 70 -17.12 -5.31 4.77
CA ARG A 70 -17.37 -6.75 4.87
C ARG A 70 -18.72 -7.05 5.51
N ALA A 71 -19.13 -6.30 6.53
CA ALA A 71 -20.43 -6.45 7.18
C ALA A 71 -21.58 -6.10 6.23
N ALA A 72 -21.46 -5.00 5.49
CA ALA A 72 -22.47 -4.57 4.52
C ALA A 72 -22.49 -5.45 3.25
N HIS A 73 -21.34 -5.98 2.83
CA HIS A 73 -21.17 -6.74 1.59
C HIS A 73 -20.45 -8.08 1.83
N PRO A 74 -21.08 -9.07 2.49
CA PRO A 74 -20.42 -10.31 2.91
C PRO A 74 -19.75 -11.11 1.78
N ARG A 75 -20.28 -11.02 0.57
CA ARG A 75 -19.82 -11.76 -0.61
C ARG A 75 -18.87 -10.96 -1.52
N ARG A 76 -18.74 -9.65 -1.34
CA ARG A 76 -17.86 -8.82 -2.16
C ARG A 76 -16.40 -9.00 -1.70
N PRO A 77 -15.44 -9.07 -2.63
CA PRO A 77 -14.04 -9.23 -2.28
C PRO A 77 -13.47 -8.00 -1.57
N VAL A 78 -12.55 -8.28 -0.64
CA VAL A 78 -11.73 -7.29 0.05
C VAL A 78 -10.28 -7.64 -0.19
N ILE A 79 -9.51 -6.69 -0.71
CA ILE A 79 -8.06 -6.78 -0.85
C ILE A 79 -7.42 -5.79 0.13
N VAL A 80 -6.42 -6.25 0.87
CA VAL A 80 -5.65 -5.39 1.78
C VAL A 80 -4.22 -5.30 1.30
N ALA A 81 -3.74 -4.08 1.08
CA ALA A 81 -2.36 -3.79 0.74
C ALA A 81 -1.58 -3.37 1.98
N LEU A 82 -0.54 -4.12 2.30
CA LEU A 82 0.39 -3.86 3.39
C LEU A 82 1.47 -2.90 2.90
N THR A 83 1.49 -1.68 3.45
CA THR A 83 2.25 -0.56 2.89
C THR A 83 3.51 -0.20 3.66
N GLY A 84 3.87 -1.01 4.66
CA GLY A 84 5.13 -0.91 5.40
C GLY A 84 4.93 -0.94 6.91
N THR A 85 4.59 0.17 7.57
CA THR A 85 4.47 0.22 9.04
C THR A 85 3.44 -0.76 9.58
N ASP A 86 2.38 -1.01 8.87
CA ASP A 86 1.37 -2.01 9.21
C ASP A 86 1.91 -3.45 9.18
N LEU A 87 2.83 -3.76 8.26
CA LEU A 87 3.46 -5.07 8.16
C LEU A 87 4.53 -5.28 9.24
N TYR A 88 5.46 -4.30 9.37
CA TYR A 88 6.68 -4.48 10.16
C TYR A 88 6.53 -4.06 11.63
N LYS A 89 5.57 -3.18 11.93
CA LYS A 89 5.37 -2.63 13.27
C LYS A 89 4.03 -2.99 13.88
N ASP A 90 2.92 -2.84 13.12
CA ASP A 90 1.59 -3.02 13.70
C ASP A 90 1.20 -4.51 13.77
N LEU A 91 1.44 -5.28 12.72
CA LEU A 91 0.95 -6.66 12.60
C LEU A 91 1.35 -7.60 13.74
N PRO A 92 2.57 -7.52 14.33
CA PRO A 92 2.94 -8.37 15.45
C PRO A 92 2.03 -8.20 16.68
N ASP A 93 1.62 -6.96 16.99
CA ASP A 93 1.01 -6.62 18.28
C ASP A 93 -0.43 -6.10 18.18
N ASP A 94 -0.82 -5.57 17.03
CA ASP A 94 -2.12 -4.92 16.84
C ASP A 94 -3.19 -5.90 16.37
N LYS A 95 -4.29 -5.97 17.15
CA LYS A 95 -5.43 -6.86 16.85
C LYS A 95 -6.14 -6.43 15.56
N GLN A 96 -6.35 -5.13 15.33
CA GLN A 96 -7.08 -4.63 14.17
C GLN A 96 -6.31 -4.93 12.86
N ALA A 97 -4.95 -4.83 12.90
CA ALA A 97 -4.14 -5.24 11.77
C ALA A 97 -4.36 -6.73 11.43
N ARG A 98 -4.33 -7.60 12.44
CA ARG A 98 -4.57 -9.05 12.25
C ARG A 98 -5.98 -9.35 11.78
N ASP A 99 -6.99 -8.70 12.34
CA ASP A 99 -8.39 -8.87 11.94
C ASP A 99 -8.60 -8.45 10.47
N SER A 100 -7.94 -7.39 10.02
CA SER A 100 -7.97 -6.96 8.62
C SER A 100 -7.43 -8.03 7.68
N LEU A 101 -6.32 -8.71 8.06
CA LEU A 101 -5.79 -9.82 7.28
C LEU A 101 -6.74 -11.03 7.28
N ALA A 102 -7.42 -11.29 8.40
CA ALA A 102 -8.41 -12.36 8.48
C ALA A 102 -9.60 -12.11 7.52
N ILE A 103 -10.11 -10.88 7.50
CA ILE A 103 -11.23 -10.43 6.66
C ILE A 103 -10.87 -10.44 5.16
N ALA A 104 -9.64 -10.09 4.82
CA ALA A 104 -9.18 -9.96 3.43
C ALA A 104 -9.28 -11.28 2.65
N ASN A 105 -9.73 -11.22 1.40
CA ASN A 105 -9.67 -12.33 0.45
C ASN A 105 -8.26 -12.48 -0.13
N LYS A 106 -7.58 -11.36 -0.41
CA LYS A 106 -6.21 -11.29 -0.91
C LYS A 106 -5.43 -10.23 -0.17
N LEU A 107 -4.11 -10.43 -0.11
CA LEU A 107 -3.17 -9.48 0.47
C LEU A 107 -2.18 -9.06 -0.62
N ILE A 108 -1.93 -7.78 -0.73
CA ILE A 108 -0.86 -7.24 -1.56
C ILE A 108 0.29 -6.85 -0.64
N VAL A 109 1.50 -7.24 -1.02
CA VAL A 109 2.75 -6.82 -0.38
C VAL A 109 3.67 -6.23 -1.44
N LEU A 110 4.57 -5.33 -1.04
CA LEU A 110 5.28 -4.44 -1.97
C LEU A 110 6.70 -4.91 -2.31
N GLN A 111 7.12 -6.06 -1.74
CA GLN A 111 8.45 -6.65 -1.95
C GLN A 111 8.47 -8.15 -1.63
N ASP A 112 9.47 -8.85 -2.13
CA ASP A 112 9.59 -10.32 -2.04
C ASP A 112 9.79 -10.84 -0.61
N ASP A 113 10.45 -10.08 0.25
CA ASP A 113 10.68 -10.50 1.64
C ASP A 113 9.44 -10.35 2.52
N ALA A 114 8.49 -9.49 2.14
CA ALA A 114 7.31 -9.17 2.93
C ALA A 114 6.46 -10.38 3.37
N PRO A 115 6.26 -11.43 2.55
CA PRO A 115 5.48 -12.60 2.95
C PRO A 115 6.06 -13.33 4.18
N ARG A 116 7.37 -13.23 4.45
CA ARG A 116 8.02 -13.86 5.61
C ARG A 116 7.54 -13.27 6.94
N HIS A 117 7.15 -11.98 6.94
CA HIS A 117 6.65 -11.25 8.09
C HIS A 117 5.15 -11.47 8.35
N ILE A 118 4.46 -12.16 7.45
CA ILE A 118 3.04 -12.46 7.60
C ILE A 118 2.89 -13.82 8.27
N PRO A 119 2.00 -13.98 9.28
CA PRO A 119 1.68 -15.25 9.87
C PRO A 119 1.35 -16.33 8.83
N PHE A 120 1.90 -17.52 8.99
CA PHE A 120 1.86 -18.61 8.00
C PHE A 120 0.46 -18.86 7.41
N ARG A 121 -0.57 -18.83 8.27
CA ARG A 121 -1.98 -19.05 7.89
C ARG A 121 -2.50 -18.10 6.81
N TRP A 122 -1.90 -16.91 6.64
CA TRP A 122 -2.34 -15.91 5.66
C TRP A 122 -1.39 -15.76 4.46
N ARG A 123 -0.22 -16.40 4.47
CA ARG A 123 0.76 -16.32 3.37
C ARG A 123 0.18 -16.73 2.02
N ARG A 124 -0.74 -17.71 2.01
CA ARG A 124 -1.41 -18.17 0.77
C ARG A 124 -2.29 -17.09 0.11
N LYS A 125 -2.66 -16.04 0.83
CA LYS A 125 -3.41 -14.90 0.29
C LYS A 125 -2.49 -13.83 -0.33
N CYS A 126 -1.16 -13.89 -0.09
CA CYS A 126 -0.21 -12.85 -0.46
C CYS A 126 0.14 -12.88 -1.94
N HIS A 127 0.19 -11.70 -2.52
CA HIS A 127 0.69 -11.44 -3.86
C HIS A 127 1.68 -10.28 -3.79
N VAL A 128 2.87 -10.46 -4.36
CA VAL A 128 3.87 -9.40 -4.45
C VAL A 128 3.53 -8.52 -5.63
N VAL A 129 3.34 -7.23 -5.37
CA VAL A 129 3.12 -6.20 -6.39
C VAL A 129 4.10 -5.07 -6.11
N PHE A 130 5.18 -5.02 -6.88
CA PHE A 130 6.20 -4.00 -6.70
C PHE A 130 5.65 -2.60 -6.93
N GLN A 131 6.15 -1.64 -6.16
CA GLN A 131 5.90 -0.24 -6.40
C GLN A 131 6.57 0.19 -7.70
N SER A 132 5.89 1.05 -8.44
CA SER A 132 6.40 1.61 -9.68
C SER A 132 6.54 3.12 -9.59
N ALA A 133 7.42 3.68 -10.41
CA ALA A 133 7.60 5.11 -10.58
C ALA A 133 7.55 5.46 -12.08
N ARG A 134 7.40 6.75 -12.38
CA ARG A 134 7.58 7.22 -13.75
C ARG A 134 9.04 7.06 -14.12
N ILE A 135 9.29 6.65 -15.35
CA ILE A 135 10.63 6.70 -15.93
C ILE A 135 11.01 8.17 -16.08
N LEU A 136 12.16 8.52 -15.57
CA LEU A 136 12.76 9.86 -15.71
C LEU A 136 13.94 9.77 -16.68
N GLU A 137 14.21 10.87 -17.38
CA GLU A 137 15.43 10.97 -18.17
C GLU A 137 16.65 10.84 -17.25
N PRO A 138 17.66 10.07 -17.65
CA PRO A 138 18.87 9.93 -16.88
C PRO A 138 19.56 11.29 -16.69
N ALA A 139 19.90 11.63 -15.45
CA ALA A 139 20.74 12.79 -15.19
C ALA A 139 22.18 12.51 -15.62
N VAL A 140 22.84 13.53 -16.16
CA VAL A 140 24.29 13.46 -16.44
C VAL A 140 25.02 13.35 -15.10
N LYS A 141 25.79 12.29 -14.94
CA LYS A 141 26.59 12.08 -13.71
C LYS A 141 27.92 12.80 -13.81
N PRO A 142 28.41 13.48 -12.76
CA PRO A 142 29.76 13.99 -12.70
C PRO A 142 30.78 12.84 -12.87
N PRO A 143 31.83 13.01 -13.66
CA PRO A 143 32.81 11.94 -13.91
C PRO A 143 33.78 11.72 -12.73
N ASP A 144 33.89 12.69 -11.84
CA ASP A 144 34.93 12.81 -10.80
C ASP A 144 34.40 12.56 -9.37
N ARG A 145 33.08 12.35 -9.20
CA ARG A 145 32.49 12.13 -7.87
C ARG A 145 31.24 11.27 -7.92
N LEU A 146 30.90 10.65 -6.80
CA LEU A 146 29.64 9.96 -6.54
C LEU A 146 28.76 10.80 -5.62
N ASP A 147 27.65 11.31 -6.16
CA ASP A 147 26.63 12.01 -5.36
C ASP A 147 25.63 11.01 -4.79
N CYS A 148 25.62 10.83 -3.46
CA CYS A 148 24.68 9.97 -2.76
C CYS A 148 23.54 10.78 -2.18
N ILE A 149 22.29 10.42 -2.49
CA ILE A 149 21.09 11.08 -1.99
C ILE A 149 20.28 10.09 -1.16
N LEU A 150 19.95 10.46 0.08
CA LEU A 150 19.00 9.75 0.92
C LEU A 150 17.66 10.51 0.95
N VAL A 151 16.61 9.90 0.41
CA VAL A 151 15.27 10.49 0.36
C VAL A 151 14.34 9.76 1.32
N GLY A 152 13.82 10.48 2.31
CA GLY A 152 12.87 9.90 3.26
C GLY A 152 12.50 10.87 4.38
N HIS A 153 11.44 10.52 5.12
CA HIS A 153 11.14 11.21 6.37
C HIS A 153 12.16 10.81 7.45
N LEU A 154 12.52 11.75 8.33
CA LEU A 154 13.37 11.49 9.49
C LEU A 154 12.59 10.71 10.57
N ARG A 155 12.49 9.41 10.38
CA ARG A 155 11.83 8.47 11.30
C ARG A 155 12.77 7.32 11.63
N ALA A 156 12.66 6.77 12.84
CA ALA A 156 13.49 5.64 13.28
C ALA A 156 13.44 4.45 12.31
N GLU A 157 12.26 4.15 11.77
CA GLU A 157 12.06 3.04 10.84
C GLU A 157 12.77 3.24 9.48
N LYS A 158 13.25 4.43 9.18
CA LYS A 158 14.01 4.76 7.97
C LYS A 158 15.52 4.83 8.20
N ASP A 159 15.95 4.77 9.46
CA ASP A 159 17.35 4.91 9.88
C ASP A 159 18.12 6.00 9.07
N PRO A 160 17.71 7.27 9.17
CA PRO A 160 18.24 8.33 8.28
C PRO A 160 19.75 8.55 8.43
N LEU A 161 20.35 8.07 9.51
CA LEU A 161 21.79 8.21 9.76
C LEU A 161 22.62 7.03 9.21
N VAL A 162 21.99 5.98 8.67
CA VAL A 162 22.72 4.82 8.15
C VAL A 162 23.71 5.22 7.05
N ALA A 163 23.31 6.12 6.15
CA ALA A 163 24.18 6.58 5.07
C ALA A 163 25.38 7.37 5.62
N ALA A 164 25.16 8.24 6.61
CA ALA A 164 26.26 8.99 7.25
C ALA A 164 27.24 8.05 7.96
N ARG A 165 26.73 7.03 8.68
CA ARG A 165 27.59 6.00 9.31
C ARG A 165 28.34 5.17 8.27
N ALA A 166 27.72 4.82 7.15
CA ALA A 166 28.37 4.10 6.07
C ALA A 166 29.49 4.94 5.41
N LEU A 167 29.27 6.23 5.19
CA LEU A 167 30.31 7.13 4.66
C LEU A 167 31.56 7.20 5.54
N ALA A 168 31.40 7.13 6.86
CA ALA A 168 32.53 7.11 7.79
C ALA A 168 33.41 5.84 7.70
N LEU A 169 32.94 4.81 6.98
CA LEU A 169 33.68 3.54 6.77
C LEU A 169 34.37 3.50 5.41
N ILE A 170 34.18 4.51 4.57
CA ILE A 170 34.84 4.59 3.26
C ILE A 170 36.20 5.29 3.47
N PRO A 171 37.31 4.67 3.00
CA PRO A 171 38.65 5.26 3.12
C PRO A 171 38.81 6.54 2.29
#